data_139ce5ecbe684aef179df509ed548b26
#
_entry.id   139ce5ecbe684aef179df509ed548b26
#
_cell.length_a   1.000
_cell.length_b   1.000
_cell.length_c   1.000
_cell.angle_alpha   90.00
_cell.angle_beta   90.00
_cell.angle_gamma   90.00
#
_symmetry.space_group_name_H-M   'P 1'
#
loop_
_entity.id
_entity.type
_entity.pdbx_description
1 polymer ?
#
loop_
_entity_poly.entity_id
_entity_poly.type
_entity_poly.pdbx_seq_one_letter_code
_entity_poly.pdbx_strand_id
1 'polypeptide(L)'
;AFASGSSALTGVEAISNAIPNFRDPAPKNASKTLLAMGGILAVLFIGIVSLAYFYGVAPNAKETVVSQIAEASVGRNFFYYVVQGTTAMILVLAANTGYSAFPLLAVNLSKDGFIPRIFQIRGDRLGYSNGIMMLGLAAIVFIIIFDGTTEHLIPLYAVGVFIPFTLAQAGMMRKWWREKPKGWVAKFSINTIGAVISFIVAMMFFVTKLPQVWPVFIFLPIIIYTFHRIKQHYQTVGEQLRXXXXPMRAMFSLSLSLVLRK
;
A
#
# COMPACT_ATOMS: atom_id res chain seq x y z
N ALA A 1 -8.97 -20.94 4.51
CA ALA A 1 -8.34 -21.10 3.19
C ALA A 1 -8.54 -19.85 2.31
N PHE A 2 -9.78 -19.48 1.98
CA PHE A 2 -10.07 -18.35 1.10
C PHE A 2 -9.46 -17.03 1.61
N ALA A 3 -9.65 -16.71 2.89
CA ALA A 3 -9.11 -15.47 3.47
C ALA A 3 -7.59 -15.38 3.30
N SER A 4 -6.87 -16.46 3.60
CA SER A 4 -5.40 -16.48 3.44
C SER A 4 -4.98 -16.42 1.96
N GLY A 5 -5.72 -17.10 1.08
CA GLY A 5 -5.47 -17.06 -0.36
C GLY A 5 -5.67 -15.68 -0.98
N SER A 6 -6.61 -14.89 -0.44
CA SER A 6 -6.88 -13.53 -0.93
C SER A 6 -5.68 -12.59 -0.80
N SER A 7 -4.73 -12.90 0.10
CA SER A 7 -3.50 -12.09 0.24
C SER A 7 -2.66 -12.09 -1.04
N ALA A 8 -2.80 -13.11 -1.90
CA ALA A 8 -2.12 -13.16 -3.20
C ALA A 8 -2.57 -12.03 -4.15
N LEU A 9 -3.75 -11.43 -3.92
CA LEU A 9 -4.28 -10.33 -4.74
C LEU A 9 -3.67 -8.95 -4.39
N THR A 10 -2.79 -8.90 -3.40
CA THR A 10 -2.13 -7.66 -2.98
C THR A 10 -0.94 -7.31 -3.90
N GLY A 11 -0.41 -6.11 -3.79
CA GLY A 11 0.69 -5.62 -4.63
C GLY A 11 0.24 -4.71 -5.78
N VAL A 12 -1.05 -4.74 -6.13
CA VAL A 12 -1.66 -3.87 -7.14
C VAL A 12 -1.49 -2.39 -6.77
N GLU A 13 -1.51 -2.09 -5.48
CA GLU A 13 -1.34 -0.75 -4.94
C GLU A 13 0.00 -0.11 -5.30
N ALA A 14 1.05 -0.92 -5.43
CA ALA A 14 2.38 -0.41 -5.80
C ALA A 14 2.35 0.23 -7.19
N ILE A 15 1.70 -0.42 -8.16
CA ILE A 15 1.53 0.12 -9.53
C ILE A 15 0.64 1.38 -9.49
N SER A 16 -0.45 1.34 -8.73
CA SER A 16 -1.37 2.47 -8.60
C SER A 16 -0.66 3.72 -8.05
N ASN A 17 0.16 3.55 -7.02
CA ASN A 17 0.92 4.65 -6.41
C ASN A 17 2.06 5.15 -7.31
N ALA A 18 2.56 4.31 -8.21
CA ALA A 18 3.66 4.62 -9.12
C ALA A 18 3.21 5.24 -10.45
N ILE A 19 1.89 5.44 -10.68
CA ILE A 19 1.39 6.00 -11.95
C ILE A 19 2.15 7.26 -12.40
N PRO A 20 2.44 8.25 -11.51
CA PRO A 20 3.17 9.44 -11.94
C PRO A 20 4.59 9.18 -12.47
N ASN A 21 5.15 8.00 -12.20
CA ASN A 21 6.51 7.65 -12.64
C ASN A 21 6.53 6.93 -14.00
N PHE A 22 5.35 6.60 -14.56
CA PHE A 22 5.28 5.94 -15.86
C PHE A 22 5.49 6.95 -17.00
N ARG A 23 6.08 6.49 -18.09
CA ARG A 23 6.19 7.27 -19.34
C ARG A 23 4.79 7.55 -19.90
N ASP A 24 4.64 8.70 -20.55
CA ASP A 24 3.35 9.08 -21.16
C ASP A 24 3.00 8.13 -22.33
N PRO A 25 1.73 7.77 -22.50
CA PRO A 25 0.57 8.12 -21.63
C PRO A 25 0.50 7.24 -20.38
N ALA A 26 0.87 7.84 -19.24
CA ALA A 26 1.09 7.14 -17.97
C ALA A 26 -0.08 6.21 -17.53
N PRO A 27 -1.38 6.67 -17.59
CA PRO A 27 -2.47 5.77 -17.19
C PRO A 27 -2.62 4.53 -18.08
N LYS A 28 -2.36 4.65 -19.40
CA LYS A 28 -2.44 3.51 -20.32
C LYS A 28 -1.30 2.51 -20.06
N ASN A 29 -0.10 3.02 -19.84
CA ASN A 29 1.07 2.17 -19.59
C ASN A 29 0.96 1.47 -18.24
N ALA A 30 0.51 2.16 -17.21
CA ALA A 30 0.23 1.57 -15.89
C ALA A 30 -0.84 0.47 -15.99
N SER A 31 -1.93 0.71 -16.76
CA SER A 31 -2.99 -0.28 -16.97
C SER A 31 -2.47 -1.54 -17.68
N LYS A 32 -1.63 -1.39 -18.71
CA LYS A 32 -1.02 -2.53 -19.40
C LYS A 32 -0.12 -3.34 -18.46
N THR A 33 0.69 -2.65 -17.66
CA THR A 33 1.57 -3.30 -16.67
C THR A 33 0.72 -4.07 -15.65
N LEU A 34 -0.37 -3.48 -15.18
CA LEU A 34 -1.28 -4.12 -14.23
C LEU A 34 -1.92 -5.37 -14.81
N LEU A 35 -2.38 -5.31 -16.07
CA LEU A 35 -2.96 -6.47 -16.76
C LEU A 35 -1.92 -7.59 -16.95
N ALA A 36 -0.71 -7.23 -17.36
CA ALA A 36 0.39 -8.20 -17.53
C ALA A 36 0.73 -8.85 -16.19
N MET A 37 0.86 -8.04 -15.13
CA MET A 37 1.13 -8.55 -13.78
C MET A 37 0.03 -9.52 -13.33
N GLY A 38 -1.24 -9.13 -13.51
CA GLY A 38 -2.38 -9.98 -13.15
C GLY A 38 -2.40 -11.30 -13.94
N GLY A 39 -2.09 -11.22 -15.22
CA GLY A 39 -1.99 -12.41 -16.08
C GLY A 39 -0.89 -13.36 -15.64
N ILE A 40 0.31 -12.83 -15.38
CA ILE A 40 1.45 -13.64 -14.89
C ILE A 40 1.08 -14.26 -13.53
N LEU A 41 0.52 -13.47 -12.63
CA LEU A 41 0.10 -13.95 -11.30
C LEU A 41 -0.91 -15.09 -11.43
N ALA A 42 -1.91 -14.95 -12.31
CA ALA A 42 -2.93 -15.98 -12.54
C ALA A 42 -2.30 -17.28 -13.04
N VAL A 43 -1.40 -17.20 -14.02
CA VAL A 43 -0.70 -18.37 -14.57
C VAL A 43 0.13 -19.06 -13.48
N LEU A 44 0.91 -18.30 -12.72
CA LEU A 44 1.73 -18.85 -11.62
C LEU A 44 0.87 -19.49 -10.54
N PHE A 45 -0.21 -18.83 -10.15
CA PHE A 45 -1.11 -19.34 -9.10
C PHE A 45 -1.78 -20.64 -9.54
N ILE A 46 -2.34 -20.68 -10.76
CA ILE A 46 -2.97 -21.87 -11.32
C ILE A 46 -1.92 -23.00 -11.43
N GLY A 47 -0.72 -22.67 -11.88
CA GLY A 47 0.39 -23.64 -12.00
C GLY A 47 0.75 -24.26 -10.65
N ILE A 48 0.95 -23.43 -9.62
CA ILE A 48 1.30 -23.91 -8.26
C ILE A 48 0.18 -24.78 -7.70
N VAL A 49 -1.09 -24.36 -7.83
CA VAL A 49 -2.25 -25.10 -7.32
C VAL A 49 -2.37 -26.45 -8.04
N SER A 50 -2.19 -26.46 -9.38
CA SER A 50 -2.25 -27.68 -10.19
C SER A 50 -1.14 -28.66 -9.81
N LEU A 51 0.08 -28.17 -9.63
CA LEU A 51 1.22 -29.01 -9.20
C LEU A 51 1.01 -29.52 -7.76
N ALA A 52 0.53 -28.69 -6.86
CA ALA A 52 0.23 -29.10 -5.48
C ALA A 52 -0.80 -30.25 -5.47
N TYR A 53 -1.84 -30.11 -6.29
CA TYR A 53 -2.86 -31.15 -6.43
C TYR A 53 -2.26 -32.42 -7.03
N PHE A 54 -1.47 -32.30 -8.11
CA PHE A 54 -0.86 -33.43 -8.81
C PHE A 54 0.09 -34.24 -7.91
N TYR A 55 0.92 -33.54 -7.10
CA TYR A 55 1.87 -34.19 -6.21
C TYR A 55 1.29 -34.52 -4.81
N GLY A 56 0.00 -34.20 -4.56
CA GLY A 56 -0.64 -34.45 -3.27
C GLY A 56 -0.05 -33.62 -2.14
N VAL A 57 0.49 -32.45 -2.44
CA VAL A 57 1.14 -31.57 -1.45
C VAL A 57 0.09 -30.76 -0.69
N ALA A 58 0.24 -30.69 0.62
CA ALA A 58 -0.65 -29.90 1.50
C ALA A 58 0.16 -28.90 2.34
N PRO A 59 -0.41 -27.72 2.62
CA PRO A 59 0.28 -26.75 3.48
C PRO A 59 0.62 -27.36 4.85
N ASN A 60 1.85 -27.19 5.29
CA ASN A 60 2.30 -27.58 6.62
C ASN A 60 3.17 -26.49 7.26
N ALA A 61 3.40 -26.59 8.57
CA ALA A 61 4.13 -25.55 9.32
C ALA A 61 5.65 -25.58 9.09
N LYS A 62 6.18 -26.68 8.54
CA LYS A 62 7.63 -26.89 8.43
C LYS A 62 8.19 -26.41 7.08
N GLU A 63 7.40 -26.59 6.01
CA GLU A 63 7.88 -26.30 4.64
C GLU A 63 6.79 -25.63 3.81
N THR A 64 7.20 -24.70 2.96
CA THR A 64 6.28 -24.03 2.03
C THR A 64 5.79 -25.01 0.96
N VAL A 65 4.61 -24.77 0.40
CA VAL A 65 4.05 -25.59 -0.69
C VAL A 65 5.02 -25.63 -1.89
N VAL A 66 5.67 -24.50 -2.20
CA VAL A 66 6.64 -24.41 -3.31
C VAL A 66 7.86 -25.34 -3.04
N SER A 67 8.34 -25.36 -1.79
CA SER A 67 9.44 -26.25 -1.36
C SER A 67 9.06 -27.72 -1.55
N GLN A 68 7.85 -28.10 -1.08
CA GLN A 68 7.35 -29.47 -1.18
C GLN A 68 7.17 -29.90 -2.65
N ILE A 69 6.64 -29.02 -3.52
CA ILE A 69 6.51 -29.28 -4.95
C ILE A 69 7.88 -29.50 -5.57
N ALA A 70 8.86 -28.64 -5.24
CA ALA A 70 10.22 -28.78 -5.77
C ALA A 70 10.85 -30.10 -5.34
N GLU A 71 10.70 -30.48 -4.07
CA GLU A 71 11.18 -31.76 -3.54
C GLU A 71 10.49 -32.96 -4.23
N ALA A 72 9.17 -32.90 -4.41
CA ALA A 72 8.39 -33.98 -5.05
C ALA A 72 8.74 -34.13 -6.54
N SER A 73 9.12 -33.03 -7.24
CA SER A 73 9.39 -33.07 -8.68
C SER A 73 10.82 -33.46 -9.01
N VAL A 74 11.82 -32.98 -8.27
CA VAL A 74 13.24 -33.17 -8.61
C VAL A 74 14.05 -33.84 -7.48
N GLY A 75 13.45 -34.07 -6.32
CA GLY A 75 14.17 -34.55 -5.14
C GLY A 75 15.04 -33.46 -4.52
N ARG A 76 15.69 -33.74 -3.39
CA ARG A 76 16.59 -32.81 -2.71
C ARG A 76 17.99 -32.80 -3.36
N ASN A 77 18.05 -32.24 -4.58
CA ASN A 77 19.29 -32.16 -5.37
C ASN A 77 19.65 -30.69 -5.64
N PHE A 78 20.64 -30.46 -6.49
CA PHE A 78 21.11 -29.10 -6.85
C PHE A 78 19.95 -28.19 -7.29
N PHE A 79 19.03 -28.69 -8.12
CA PHE A 79 17.90 -27.88 -8.62
C PHE A 79 16.94 -27.46 -7.49
N TYR A 80 16.73 -28.32 -6.50
CA TYR A 80 15.94 -27.96 -5.30
C TYR A 80 16.54 -26.73 -4.62
N TYR A 81 17.86 -26.72 -4.39
CA TYR A 81 18.53 -25.58 -3.72
C TYR A 81 18.50 -24.31 -4.58
N VAL A 82 18.54 -24.43 -5.90
CA VAL A 82 18.37 -23.29 -6.82
C VAL A 82 16.95 -22.70 -6.65
N VAL A 83 15.91 -23.56 -6.62
CA VAL A 83 14.52 -23.10 -6.38
C VAL A 83 14.42 -22.37 -5.03
N GLN A 84 14.99 -22.94 -3.98
CA GLN A 84 14.95 -22.33 -2.65
C GLN A 84 15.67 -20.97 -2.64
N GLY A 85 16.85 -20.89 -3.25
CA GLY A 85 17.61 -19.64 -3.35
C GLY A 85 16.88 -18.56 -4.14
N THR A 86 16.27 -18.92 -5.26
CA THR A 86 15.50 -17.97 -6.07
C THR A 86 14.22 -17.51 -5.34
N THR A 87 13.55 -18.41 -4.62
CA THR A 87 12.37 -18.06 -3.81
C THR A 87 12.76 -17.08 -2.70
N ALA A 88 13.86 -17.33 -2.00
CA ALA A 88 14.38 -16.42 -0.97
C ALA A 88 14.70 -15.04 -1.58
N MET A 89 15.33 -15.03 -2.76
CA MET A 89 15.69 -13.78 -3.46
C MET A 89 14.44 -12.98 -3.85
N ILE A 90 13.39 -13.66 -4.32
CA ILE A 90 12.09 -13.02 -4.63
C ILE A 90 11.50 -12.36 -3.38
N LEU A 91 11.58 -13.01 -2.21
CA LEU A 91 11.08 -12.44 -0.96
C LEU A 91 11.86 -11.18 -0.56
N VAL A 92 13.19 -11.18 -0.74
CA VAL A 92 14.02 -9.99 -0.49
C VAL A 92 13.61 -8.84 -1.43
N LEU A 93 13.38 -9.14 -2.72
CA LEU A 93 12.92 -8.14 -3.69
C LEU A 93 11.53 -7.61 -3.34
N ALA A 94 10.64 -8.48 -2.84
CA ALA A 94 9.31 -8.09 -2.38
C ALA A 94 9.40 -7.11 -1.19
N ALA A 95 10.27 -7.39 -0.22
CA ALA A 95 10.52 -6.51 0.91
C ALA A 95 11.05 -5.14 0.45
N ASN A 96 11.96 -5.14 -0.53
CA ASN A 96 12.51 -3.90 -1.10
C ASN A 96 11.43 -3.01 -1.73
N THR A 97 10.34 -3.60 -2.25
CA THR A 97 9.20 -2.83 -2.78
C THR A 97 8.57 -1.95 -1.70
N GLY A 98 8.44 -2.46 -0.49
CA GLY A 98 7.95 -1.68 0.66
C GLY A 98 8.84 -0.48 0.96
N TYR A 99 10.16 -0.67 0.92
CA TYR A 99 11.14 0.40 1.16
C TYR A 99 11.17 1.45 0.05
N SER A 100 10.64 1.14 -1.13
CA SER A 100 10.47 2.11 -2.23
C SER A 100 9.13 2.84 -2.13
N ALA A 101 8.05 2.11 -1.89
CA ALA A 101 6.67 2.62 -1.94
C ALA A 101 6.30 3.45 -0.70
N PHE A 102 6.64 2.98 0.50
CA PHE A 102 6.24 3.64 1.75
C PHE A 102 6.79 5.06 1.88
N PRO A 103 8.09 5.33 1.59
CA PRO A 103 8.59 6.71 1.68
C PRO A 103 7.86 7.67 0.74
N LEU A 104 7.47 7.24 -0.46
CA LEU A 104 6.69 8.08 -1.39
C LEU A 104 5.29 8.37 -0.83
N LEU A 105 4.66 7.38 -0.22
CA LEU A 105 3.37 7.58 0.45
C LEU A 105 3.52 8.57 1.61
N ALA A 106 4.57 8.42 2.43
CA ALA A 106 4.85 9.31 3.55
C ALA A 106 5.06 10.76 3.07
N VAL A 107 5.77 10.95 1.95
CA VAL A 107 5.93 12.30 1.33
C VAL A 107 4.57 12.90 0.97
N ASN A 108 3.70 12.11 0.32
CA ASN A 108 2.38 12.61 -0.08
C ASN A 108 1.53 12.98 1.14
N LEU A 109 1.51 12.13 2.16
CA LEU A 109 0.80 12.43 3.43
C LEU A 109 1.35 13.69 4.10
N SER A 110 2.67 13.90 4.03
CA SER A 110 3.31 15.07 4.60
C SER A 110 2.97 16.35 3.81
N LYS A 111 2.89 16.27 2.47
CA LYS A 111 2.44 17.39 1.62
C LYS A 111 1.00 17.78 1.94
N ASP A 112 0.14 16.79 2.24
CA ASP A 112 -1.25 17.00 2.63
C ASP A 112 -1.41 17.43 4.11
N GLY A 113 -0.30 17.49 4.86
CA GLY A 113 -0.27 17.95 6.25
C GLY A 113 -0.69 16.92 7.27
N PHE A 114 -0.78 15.64 6.92
CA PHE A 114 -1.18 14.57 7.84
C PHE A 114 -0.03 14.07 8.72
N ILE A 115 1.22 14.18 8.25
CA ILE A 115 2.40 13.79 9.03
C ILE A 115 3.46 14.89 8.96
N PRO A 116 4.48 14.87 9.85
CA PRO A 116 5.47 15.94 9.91
C PRO A 116 6.23 16.15 8.58
N ARG A 117 6.60 17.40 8.31
CA ARG A 117 7.31 17.80 7.09
C ARG A 117 8.70 17.18 6.95
N ILE A 118 9.25 16.63 8.03
CA ILE A 118 10.55 15.94 8.01
C ILE A 118 10.56 14.78 6.99
N PHE A 119 9.38 14.20 6.69
CA PHE A 119 9.26 13.12 5.69
C PHE A 119 9.40 13.61 4.24
N GLN A 120 9.35 14.93 3.99
CA GLN A 120 9.57 15.50 2.66
C GLN A 120 11.07 15.73 2.37
N ILE A 121 11.90 15.70 3.40
CA ILE A 121 13.33 15.99 3.27
C ILE A 121 14.02 14.78 2.64
N ARG A 122 14.71 15.03 1.52
CA ARG A 122 15.57 14.02 0.90
C ARG A 122 16.93 14.02 1.59
N GLY A 123 17.41 12.84 1.87
CA GLY A 123 18.76 12.66 2.41
C GLY A 123 19.83 12.88 1.34
N ASP A 124 21.09 12.78 1.73
CA ASP A 124 22.25 13.03 0.88
C ASP A 124 22.27 12.17 -0.40
N ARG A 125 21.68 10.98 -0.34
CA ARG A 125 21.57 10.07 -1.50
C ARG A 125 20.25 10.22 -2.26
N LEU A 126 19.59 11.38 -2.12
CA LEU A 126 18.31 11.73 -2.77
C LEU A 126 17.13 10.81 -2.40
N GLY A 127 17.32 9.92 -1.43
CA GLY A 127 16.25 9.06 -0.89
C GLY A 127 15.53 9.74 0.29
N TYR A 128 14.32 9.28 0.58
CA TYR A 128 13.55 9.76 1.74
C TYR A 128 13.90 8.92 2.97
N SER A 129 15.09 9.16 3.52
CA SER A 129 15.69 8.35 4.60
C SER A 129 14.79 8.20 5.81
N ASN A 130 14.08 9.26 6.21
CA ASN A 130 13.18 9.23 7.37
C ASN A 130 12.03 8.23 7.17
N GLY A 131 11.49 8.14 5.95
CA GLY A 131 10.46 7.15 5.61
C GLY A 131 11.01 5.72 5.67
N ILE A 132 12.20 5.51 5.13
CA ILE A 132 12.88 4.21 5.14
C ILE A 132 13.14 3.75 6.58
N MET A 133 13.68 4.65 7.43
CA MET A 133 13.97 4.35 8.84
C MET A 133 12.70 4.04 9.62
N MET A 134 11.64 4.83 9.41
CA MET A 134 10.35 4.60 10.07
C MET A 134 9.78 3.23 9.70
N LEU A 135 9.81 2.87 8.41
CA LEU A 135 9.33 1.55 7.96
C LEU A 135 10.16 0.42 8.56
N GLY A 136 11.49 0.55 8.56
CA GLY A 136 12.38 -0.46 9.14
C GLY A 136 12.12 -0.66 10.63
N LEU A 137 11.98 0.45 11.38
CA LEU A 137 11.68 0.38 12.82
C LEU A 137 10.31 -0.29 13.05
N ALA A 138 9.29 0.10 12.29
CA ALA A 138 7.95 -0.50 12.40
C ALA A 138 8.00 -2.01 12.09
N ALA A 139 8.76 -2.41 11.06
CA ALA A 139 8.93 -3.83 10.69
C ALA A 139 9.58 -4.62 11.84
N ILE A 140 10.64 -4.07 12.46
CA ILE A 140 11.30 -4.71 13.60
C ILE A 140 10.31 -4.90 14.76
N VAL A 141 9.53 -3.85 15.08
CA VAL A 141 8.53 -3.90 16.16
C VAL A 141 7.49 -5.01 15.88
N PHE A 142 6.98 -5.09 14.63
CA PHE A 142 6.02 -6.13 14.27
C PHE A 142 6.63 -7.54 14.32
N ILE A 143 7.89 -7.70 13.89
CA ILE A 143 8.59 -9.00 13.95
C ILE A 143 8.71 -9.44 15.42
N ILE A 144 9.05 -8.52 16.34
CA ILE A 144 9.17 -8.83 17.77
C ILE A 144 7.80 -9.17 18.37
N ILE A 145 6.76 -8.38 18.09
CA ILE A 145 5.40 -8.59 18.64
C ILE A 145 4.81 -9.94 18.20
N PHE A 146 5.08 -10.35 16.96
CA PHE A 146 4.48 -11.55 16.36
C PHE A 146 5.48 -12.73 16.25
N ASP A 147 6.61 -12.66 16.94
CA ASP A 147 7.67 -13.71 16.96
C ASP A 147 8.11 -14.13 15.56
N GLY A 148 8.06 -13.19 14.59
CA GLY A 148 8.43 -13.48 13.20
C GLY A 148 7.52 -14.50 12.50
N THR A 149 6.37 -14.83 13.08
CA THR A 149 5.48 -15.85 12.52
C THR A 149 4.62 -15.26 11.40
N THR A 150 4.86 -15.70 10.17
CA THR A 150 4.12 -15.21 8.99
C THR A 150 2.62 -15.45 9.09
N GLU A 151 2.20 -16.55 9.72
CA GLU A 151 0.78 -16.88 9.90
C GLU A 151 0.03 -15.83 10.70
N HIS A 152 0.71 -15.13 11.61
CA HIS A 152 0.12 -14.05 12.40
C HIS A 152 0.15 -12.70 11.66
N LEU A 153 1.16 -12.49 10.81
CA LEU A 153 1.34 -11.22 10.07
C LEU A 153 0.46 -11.12 8.82
N ILE A 154 0.19 -12.26 8.14
CA ILE A 154 -0.62 -12.27 6.90
C ILE A 154 -2.02 -11.68 7.11
N PRO A 155 -2.80 -12.05 8.15
CA PRO A 155 -4.12 -11.44 8.35
C PRO A 155 -4.06 -9.94 8.61
N LEU A 156 -3.07 -9.48 9.37
CA LEU A 156 -2.86 -8.05 9.65
C LEU A 156 -2.58 -7.28 8.35
N TYR A 157 -1.67 -7.81 7.54
CA TYR A 157 -1.34 -7.27 6.23
C TYR A 157 -2.57 -7.21 5.32
N ALA A 158 -3.33 -8.31 5.23
CA ALA A 158 -4.50 -8.38 4.36
C ALA A 158 -5.57 -7.35 4.75
N VAL A 159 -5.86 -7.19 6.03
CA VAL A 159 -6.81 -6.17 6.50
C VAL A 159 -6.30 -4.77 6.12
N GLY A 160 -4.99 -4.53 6.30
CA GLY A 160 -4.33 -3.26 5.93
C GLY A 160 -4.42 -2.95 4.43
N VAL A 161 -4.61 -3.95 3.57
CA VAL A 161 -4.75 -3.77 2.12
C VAL A 161 -6.23 -3.68 1.71
N PHE A 162 -7.10 -4.57 2.23
CA PHE A 162 -8.49 -4.64 1.77
C PHE A 162 -9.36 -3.48 2.27
N ILE A 163 -9.02 -2.87 3.43
CA ILE A 163 -9.73 -1.65 3.90
C ILE A 163 -9.49 -0.50 2.91
N PRO A 164 -8.25 -0.10 2.58
CA PRO A 164 -8.03 0.94 1.57
C PRO A 164 -8.62 0.60 0.20
N PHE A 165 -8.57 -0.66 -0.24
CA PHE A 165 -9.17 -1.07 -1.51
C PHE A 165 -10.69 -0.80 -1.51
N THR A 166 -11.37 -1.19 -0.43
CA THR A 166 -12.82 -0.95 -0.28
C THR A 166 -13.12 0.56 -0.32
N LEU A 167 -12.35 1.36 0.43
CA LEU A 167 -12.53 2.81 0.49
C LEU A 167 -12.24 3.47 -0.86
N ALA A 168 -11.20 3.03 -1.57
CA ALA A 168 -10.85 3.56 -2.90
C ALA A 168 -11.93 3.27 -3.91
N GLN A 169 -12.43 2.02 -3.94
CA GLN A 169 -13.51 1.62 -4.85
C GLN A 169 -14.81 2.38 -4.53
N ALA A 170 -15.15 2.51 -3.24
CA ALA A 170 -16.32 3.29 -2.80
C ALA A 170 -16.20 4.77 -3.18
N GLY A 171 -15.00 5.35 -3.05
CA GLY A 171 -14.71 6.71 -3.49
C GLY A 171 -14.92 6.89 -4.99
N MET A 172 -14.46 5.91 -5.80
CA MET A 172 -14.66 5.93 -7.25
C MET A 172 -16.13 5.74 -7.63
N MET A 173 -16.87 4.88 -6.92
CA MET A 173 -18.33 4.74 -7.09
C MET A 173 -19.01 6.10 -6.92
N ARG A 174 -18.71 6.80 -5.81
CA ARG A 174 -19.26 8.12 -5.51
C ARG A 174 -18.91 9.13 -6.60
N LYS A 175 -17.68 9.11 -7.10
CA LYS A 175 -17.22 9.99 -8.18
C LYS A 175 -18.04 9.76 -9.46
N TRP A 176 -18.11 8.50 -9.94
CA TRP A 176 -18.85 8.19 -11.17
C TRP A 176 -20.35 8.50 -11.05
N TRP A 177 -20.94 8.24 -9.88
CA TRP A 177 -22.33 8.59 -9.60
C TRP A 177 -22.58 10.10 -9.67
N ARG A 178 -21.64 10.90 -9.19
CA ARG A 178 -21.77 12.36 -9.15
C ARG A 178 -21.49 13.02 -10.50
N GLU A 179 -20.42 12.59 -11.20
CA GLU A 179 -19.95 13.23 -12.42
C GLU A 179 -20.63 12.73 -13.69
N LYS A 180 -21.11 11.50 -13.71
CA LYS A 180 -21.83 10.83 -14.80
C LYS A 180 -21.22 11.05 -16.19
N PRO A 181 -19.90 10.88 -16.40
CA PRO A 181 -19.33 11.04 -17.74
C PRO A 181 -19.78 9.91 -18.66
N LYS A 182 -19.55 10.08 -19.97
CA LYS A 182 -19.92 9.05 -20.98
C LYS A 182 -19.37 7.66 -20.55
N GLY A 183 -20.24 6.66 -20.51
CA GLY A 183 -19.90 5.29 -20.06
C GLY A 183 -19.77 5.13 -18.54
N TRP A 184 -20.32 6.04 -17.73
CA TRP A 184 -20.21 6.01 -16.27
C TRP A 184 -20.80 4.76 -15.63
N VAL A 185 -21.86 4.18 -16.23
CA VAL A 185 -22.55 3.01 -15.67
C VAL A 185 -21.58 1.82 -15.59
N ALA A 186 -20.85 1.53 -16.67
CA ALA A 186 -19.86 0.45 -16.68
C ALA A 186 -18.76 0.68 -15.63
N LYS A 187 -18.26 1.92 -15.56
CA LYS A 187 -17.22 2.28 -14.56
C LYS A 187 -17.76 2.16 -13.13
N PHE A 188 -18.99 2.60 -12.89
CA PHE A 188 -19.68 2.49 -11.60
C PHE A 188 -19.84 1.02 -11.22
N SER A 189 -20.34 0.17 -12.12
CA SER A 189 -20.58 -1.26 -11.88
C SER A 189 -19.28 -2.00 -11.53
N ILE A 190 -18.20 -1.75 -12.28
CA ILE A 190 -16.89 -2.37 -12.01
C ILE A 190 -16.41 -1.99 -10.60
N ASN A 191 -16.48 -0.70 -10.24
CA ASN A 191 -16.05 -0.26 -8.91
C ASN A 191 -16.97 -0.77 -7.80
N THR A 192 -18.27 -0.92 -8.08
CA THR A 192 -19.21 -1.52 -7.11
C THR A 192 -18.86 -2.97 -6.83
N ILE A 193 -18.62 -3.76 -7.89
CA ILE A 193 -18.21 -5.16 -7.73
C ILE A 193 -16.90 -5.24 -6.95
N GLY A 194 -15.92 -4.42 -7.32
CA GLY A 194 -14.63 -4.34 -6.61
C GLY A 194 -14.80 -3.99 -5.13
N ALA A 195 -15.62 -2.99 -4.81
CA ALA A 195 -15.89 -2.57 -3.43
C ALA A 195 -16.54 -3.70 -2.63
N VAL A 196 -17.54 -4.38 -3.22
CA VAL A 196 -18.25 -5.49 -2.55
C VAL A 196 -17.28 -6.65 -2.27
N ILE A 197 -16.50 -7.06 -3.27
CA ILE A 197 -15.52 -8.15 -3.11
C ILE A 197 -14.49 -7.79 -2.04
N SER A 198 -13.89 -6.59 -2.12
CA SER A 198 -12.88 -6.14 -1.15
C SER A 198 -13.46 -6.06 0.26
N PHE A 199 -14.71 -5.58 0.39
CA PHE A 199 -15.42 -5.49 1.68
C PHE A 199 -15.68 -6.87 2.26
N ILE A 200 -16.15 -7.83 1.44
CA ILE A 200 -16.41 -9.21 1.88
C ILE A 200 -15.11 -9.84 2.38
N VAL A 201 -14.00 -9.67 1.63
CA VAL A 201 -12.70 -10.23 2.04
C VAL A 201 -12.22 -9.59 3.35
N ALA A 202 -12.32 -8.26 3.48
CA ALA A 202 -11.96 -7.56 4.73
C ALA A 202 -12.79 -8.11 5.90
N MET A 203 -14.11 -8.24 5.70
CA MET A 203 -15.02 -8.76 6.73
C MET A 203 -14.69 -10.21 7.10
N MET A 204 -14.33 -11.04 6.13
CA MET A 204 -13.90 -12.41 6.39
C MET A 204 -12.66 -12.46 7.29
N PHE A 205 -11.67 -11.60 7.02
CA PHE A 205 -10.48 -11.51 7.89
C PHE A 205 -10.86 -11.06 9.29
N PHE A 206 -11.74 -10.07 9.42
CA PHE A 206 -12.20 -9.62 10.73
C PHE A 206 -12.89 -10.74 11.51
N VAL A 207 -13.78 -11.50 10.86
CA VAL A 207 -14.56 -12.57 11.53
C VAL A 207 -13.68 -13.79 11.84
N THR A 208 -12.86 -14.22 10.88
CA THR A 208 -12.14 -15.51 11.00
C THR A 208 -10.78 -15.40 11.69
N LYS A 209 -10.17 -14.20 11.67
CA LYS A 209 -8.80 -13.96 12.17
C LYS A 209 -8.75 -12.86 13.21
N LEU A 210 -9.85 -12.62 13.94
CA LEU A 210 -9.93 -11.58 14.96
C LEU A 210 -8.76 -11.61 15.95
N PRO A 211 -8.33 -12.79 16.46
CA PRO A 211 -7.19 -12.84 17.38
C PRO A 211 -5.86 -12.36 16.79
N GLN A 212 -5.71 -12.36 15.46
CA GLN A 212 -4.50 -11.91 14.80
C GLN A 212 -4.60 -10.43 14.35
N VAL A 213 -5.82 -9.93 14.10
CA VAL A 213 -6.03 -8.57 13.57
C VAL A 213 -6.36 -7.54 14.66
N TRP A 214 -6.41 -7.94 15.94
CA TRP A 214 -6.70 -7.02 17.05
C TRP A 214 -5.82 -5.75 17.05
N PRO A 215 -4.53 -5.80 16.63
CA PRO A 215 -3.72 -4.58 16.66
C PRO A 215 -4.27 -3.46 15.77
N VAL A 216 -5.02 -3.81 14.70
CA VAL A 216 -5.65 -2.82 13.83
C VAL A 216 -6.60 -1.92 14.64
N PHE A 217 -7.36 -2.52 15.58
CA PHE A 217 -8.33 -1.79 16.41
C PHE A 217 -7.68 -0.78 17.35
N ILE A 218 -6.40 -0.97 17.65
CA ILE A 218 -5.64 -0.05 18.51
C ILE A 218 -4.84 0.93 17.65
N PHE A 219 -4.02 0.41 16.73
CA PHE A 219 -3.09 1.25 15.95
C PHE A 219 -3.83 2.18 14.96
N LEU A 220 -4.90 1.71 14.31
CA LEU A 220 -5.60 2.50 13.30
C LEU A 220 -6.24 3.77 13.92
N PRO A 221 -7.01 3.70 15.01
CA PRO A 221 -7.53 4.92 15.63
C PRO A 221 -6.42 5.86 16.13
N ILE A 222 -5.33 5.32 16.69
CA ILE A 222 -4.19 6.13 17.15
C ILE A 222 -3.57 6.88 15.98
N ILE A 223 -3.36 6.20 14.85
CA ILE A 223 -2.80 6.80 13.63
C ILE A 223 -3.74 7.90 13.10
N ILE A 224 -5.04 7.59 12.99
CA ILE A 224 -6.04 8.55 12.50
C ILE A 224 -6.08 9.79 13.41
N TYR A 225 -6.10 9.58 14.73
CA TYR A 225 -6.09 10.67 15.72
C TYR A 225 -4.83 11.53 15.57
N THR A 226 -3.67 10.89 15.48
CA THR A 226 -2.37 11.57 15.32
C THR A 226 -2.36 12.39 14.01
N PHE A 227 -2.82 11.80 12.90
CA PHE A 227 -2.91 12.49 11.61
C PHE A 227 -3.83 13.71 11.71
N HIS A 228 -4.97 13.55 12.36
CA HIS A 228 -5.94 14.64 12.56
C HIS A 228 -5.33 15.77 13.39
N ARG A 229 -4.67 15.46 14.48
CA ARG A 229 -4.00 16.43 15.37
C ARG A 229 -2.89 17.19 14.63
N ILE A 230 -2.06 16.48 13.87
CA ILE A 230 -0.97 17.10 13.07
C ILE A 230 -1.59 18.05 12.04
N LYS A 231 -2.62 17.60 11.33
CA LYS A 231 -3.29 18.42 10.30
C LYS A 231 -3.91 19.68 10.90
N GLN A 232 -4.62 19.55 12.01
CA GLN A 232 -5.18 20.71 12.74
C GLN A 232 -4.07 21.69 13.13
N HIS A 233 -2.97 21.19 13.69
CA HIS A 233 -1.83 22.02 14.08
C HIS A 233 -1.31 22.83 12.88
N TYR A 234 -1.07 22.19 11.73
CA TYR A 234 -0.59 22.89 10.53
C TYR A 234 -1.59 23.91 9.99
N GLN A 235 -2.90 23.63 10.08
CA GLN A 235 -3.94 24.57 9.68
C GLN A 235 -3.97 25.79 10.60
N THR A 236 -3.92 25.58 11.90
CA THR A 236 -3.90 26.67 12.90
C THR A 236 -2.68 27.56 12.72
N VAL A 237 -1.49 26.98 12.57
CA VAL A 237 -0.24 27.72 12.32
C VAL A 237 -0.34 28.49 10.99
N GLY A 238 -0.90 27.87 9.95
CA GLY A 238 -1.11 28.53 8.66
C GLY A 238 -2.05 29.75 8.77
N GLU A 239 -3.12 29.63 9.55
CA GLU A 239 -4.05 30.75 9.79
C GLU A 239 -3.39 31.88 10.58
N GLN A 240 -2.63 31.53 11.62
CA GLN A 240 -1.88 32.53 12.42
C GLN A 240 -0.87 33.29 11.56
N LEU A 241 -0.14 32.59 10.70
CA LEU A 241 0.82 33.21 9.76
C LEU A 241 0.11 34.08 8.70
N ARG A 242 -1.03 33.70 8.30
CA ARG A 242 -1.87 34.46 7.37
C ARG A 242 -2.39 35.75 7.99
N UNK A 243 -2.59 35.56 9.05
CA UNK A 243 -3.08 36.65 9.79
C UNK A 243 -2.04 37.64 10.06
N UNK A 244 -0.89 37.18 10.05
CA UNK A 244 0.23 37.98 10.20
C UNK A 244 0.75 38.52 8.92
N UNK A 245 0.45 38.08 8.03
CA UNK A 245 0.84 38.48 6.78
C UNK A 245 -0.06 39.44 6.10
N UNK A 246 -1.05 39.60 6.44
CA UNK A 246 -1.94 40.49 5.94
C UNK A 246 -1.60 41.87 6.06
N PRO A 247 -1.40 42.39 7.30
CA PRO A 247 -0.95 43.82 7.45
C PRO A 247 0.36 44.13 6.77
N MET A 248 1.30 43.24 6.77
CA MET A 248 2.60 43.47 6.09
C MET A 248 2.45 43.63 4.56
N ARG A 249 1.58 42.86 3.94
CA ARG A 249 1.30 42.99 2.49
C ARG A 249 0.63 44.35 2.18
N ALA A 250 -0.28 44.79 3.06
CA ALA A 250 -0.93 46.10 2.90
C ALA A 250 0.10 47.25 3.00
N MET A 251 1.00 47.17 3.96
CA MET A 251 2.08 48.16 4.13
C MET A 251 3.02 48.16 2.91
N PHE A 252 3.39 47.00 2.40
CA PHE A 252 4.30 46.90 1.24
C PHE A 252 3.64 47.45 -0.02
N SER A 253 2.35 47.18 -0.24
CA SER A 253 1.63 47.72 -1.40
C SER A 253 1.48 49.27 -1.34
N LEU A 254 1.25 49.78 -0.11
CA LEU A 254 1.18 51.25 0.10
C LEU A 254 2.55 51.92 -0.16
N SER A 255 3.63 51.32 0.35
CA SER A 255 4.97 51.85 0.13
C SER A 255 5.35 51.85 -1.36
N LEU A 256 5.00 50.74 -2.06
CA LEU A 256 5.29 50.63 -3.50
C LEU A 256 4.48 51.66 -4.33
N SER A 257 3.22 51.90 -3.96
CA SER A 257 2.38 52.89 -4.66
C SER A 257 2.87 54.31 -4.44
N LEU A 258 3.46 54.59 -3.26
CA LEU A 258 4.06 55.92 -2.96
C LEU A 258 5.36 56.14 -3.73
N VAL A 259 6.14 55.09 -3.95
CA VAL A 259 7.40 55.18 -4.74
C VAL A 259 7.11 55.33 -6.22
N LEU A 260 6.07 54.67 -6.74
CA LEU A 260 5.70 54.76 -8.17
C LEU A 260 4.96 56.06 -8.54
N ARG A 261 4.55 56.87 -7.57
CA ARG A 261 3.91 58.19 -7.80
C ARG A 261 4.90 59.35 -7.87
N LYS A 262 6.17 59.09 -7.64
CA LYS A 262 7.26 60.06 -7.84
C LYS A 262 7.93 59.86 -9.19
#